data_3fd0f44fa95eed29224677ec8e1b60f0
#
_entry.id   3fd0f44fa95eed29224677ec8e1b60f0
#
_cell.length_a   1.000
_cell.length_b   1.000
_cell.length_c   1.000
_cell.angle_alpha   90.00
_cell.angle_beta   90.00
_cell.angle_gamma   90.00
#
_symmetry.space_group_name_H-M   'P 1'
#
loop_
_entity.id
_entity.type
_entity.pdbx_description
1 polymer ?
#
loop_
_entity_poly.entity_id
_entity_poly.type
_entity_poly.pdbx_seq_one_letter_code
_entity_poly.pdbx_strand_id
1 'polypeptide(L)'
;MKNNRLSHLFLFCVASSLVLIQFGCGENKTQIELNKALEVVETISEKLDEFPMDSIANVQDRLSAAKDDIRWLGIDSNVVFVRADVKVIEGLSKASRFLKDASSRYKGLMNETERCQKQLYSLREVIETGANRDALGDTIDDEYIVKNARLEIEAVATLGELVDESIRLIRLGLEADSAGWEAIDSLLMAKKGEWARGVSGNETEKGL
;
A
#
# COMPACT_ATOMS: atom_id res chain seq x y z
N MET A 1 -43.30 62.98 -34.86
CA MET A 1 -43.68 61.73 -34.18
C MET A 1 -43.06 60.55 -34.92
N LYS A 2 -41.81 60.25 -34.66
CA LYS A 2 -41.10 59.05 -35.16
C LYS A 2 -39.84 58.88 -34.29
N ASN A 3 -39.83 58.04 -33.26
CA ASN A 3 -38.60 57.50 -32.69
C ASN A 3 -38.82 56.53 -31.52
N ASN A 4 -40.07 56.07 -31.20
CA ASN A 4 -40.32 55.18 -30.08
C ASN A 4 -40.34 53.67 -30.39
N ARG A 5 -40.15 53.25 -31.66
CA ARG A 5 -40.17 51.82 -32.00
C ARG A 5 -38.81 51.14 -31.96
N LEU A 6 -37.72 51.91 -32.09
CA LEU A 6 -36.37 51.33 -32.00
C LEU A 6 -35.91 51.03 -30.56
N SER A 7 -36.42 51.80 -29.60
CA SER A 7 -36.07 51.64 -28.17
C SER A 7 -36.63 50.37 -27.57
N HIS A 8 -37.80 49.90 -27.99
CA HIS A 8 -38.40 48.67 -27.49
C HIS A 8 -37.77 47.39 -28.08
N LEU A 9 -37.21 47.47 -29.30
CA LEU A 9 -36.56 46.33 -29.90
C LEU A 9 -35.18 46.04 -29.28
N PHE A 10 -34.48 47.11 -28.87
CA PHE A 10 -33.19 47.00 -28.19
C PHE A 10 -33.31 46.46 -26.76
N LEU A 11 -34.41 46.86 -26.07
CA LEU A 11 -34.67 46.38 -24.70
C LEU A 11 -35.05 44.90 -24.66
N PHE A 12 -35.70 44.38 -25.71
CA PHE A 12 -36.09 42.96 -25.81
C PHE A 12 -34.91 42.06 -26.13
N CYS A 13 -33.95 42.50 -26.93
CA CYS A 13 -32.73 41.73 -27.23
C CYS A 13 -31.80 41.65 -26.03
N VAL A 14 -31.69 42.70 -25.19
CA VAL A 14 -30.83 42.65 -23.98
C VAL A 14 -31.44 41.77 -22.87
N ALA A 15 -32.78 41.75 -22.73
CA ALA A 15 -33.48 40.89 -21.77
C ALA A 15 -33.37 39.38 -22.16
N SER A 16 -33.35 39.08 -23.48
CA SER A 16 -33.19 37.67 -23.96
C SER A 16 -31.78 37.14 -23.80
N SER A 17 -30.76 38.00 -23.79
CA SER A 17 -29.34 37.58 -23.61
C SER A 17 -28.99 37.31 -22.13
N LEU A 18 -29.79 37.80 -21.16
CA LEU A 18 -29.50 37.60 -19.74
C LEU A 18 -30.04 36.30 -19.15
N VAL A 19 -30.90 35.58 -19.91
CA VAL A 19 -31.50 34.29 -19.43
C VAL A 19 -30.62 33.07 -19.76
N LEU A 20 -29.60 33.23 -20.60
CA LEU A 20 -28.72 32.12 -21.02
C LEU A 20 -27.50 31.88 -20.15
N ILE A 21 -27.32 32.62 -19.04
CA ILE A 21 -26.12 32.47 -18.18
C ILE A 21 -26.45 31.73 -16.86
N GLN A 22 -27.62 31.15 -16.71
CA GLN A 22 -27.98 30.41 -15.48
C GLN A 22 -27.95 28.88 -15.59
N PHE A 23 -27.41 28.33 -16.66
CA PHE A 23 -26.96 26.94 -16.64
C PHE A 23 -25.48 26.89 -16.24
N GLY A 24 -25.15 27.44 -15.10
CA GLY A 24 -23.94 27.08 -14.39
C GLY A 24 -24.10 25.61 -14.02
N CYS A 25 -23.37 24.72 -14.67
CA CYS A 25 -23.14 23.36 -14.22
C CYS A 25 -22.60 23.46 -12.77
N GLY A 26 -23.49 23.41 -11.79
CA GLY A 26 -23.08 23.08 -10.43
C GLY A 26 -22.51 21.66 -10.52
N GLU A 27 -21.25 21.51 -10.23
CA GLU A 27 -20.60 20.20 -10.16
C GLU A 27 -21.49 19.30 -9.27
N ASN A 28 -21.89 18.14 -9.79
CA ASN A 28 -22.72 17.21 -9.04
C ASN A 28 -21.93 16.80 -7.78
N LYS A 29 -22.58 16.82 -6.61
CA LYS A 29 -21.95 16.45 -5.32
C LYS A 29 -21.17 15.13 -5.43
N THR A 30 -21.73 14.14 -6.12
CA THR A 30 -21.08 12.85 -6.37
C THR A 30 -19.80 13.00 -7.17
N GLN A 31 -19.75 13.89 -8.16
CA GLN A 31 -18.56 14.16 -8.96
C GLN A 31 -17.44 14.79 -8.12
N ILE A 32 -17.79 15.72 -7.23
CA ILE A 32 -16.84 16.32 -6.28
C ILE A 32 -16.24 15.26 -5.36
N GLU A 33 -17.08 14.35 -4.84
CA GLU A 33 -16.64 13.27 -3.96
C GLU A 33 -15.75 12.26 -4.69
N LEU A 34 -16.06 11.91 -5.95
CA LEU A 34 -15.22 11.06 -6.80
C LEU A 34 -13.84 11.70 -7.08
N ASN A 35 -13.82 12.99 -7.41
CA ASN A 35 -12.57 13.70 -7.66
C ASN A 35 -11.66 13.70 -6.41
N LYS A 36 -12.23 13.93 -5.22
CA LYS A 36 -11.48 13.81 -3.96
C LYS A 36 -10.95 12.40 -3.72
N ALA A 37 -11.75 11.37 -4.02
CA ALA A 37 -11.30 9.99 -3.89
C ALA A 37 -10.17 9.66 -4.86
N LEU A 38 -10.17 10.20 -6.08
CA LEU A 38 -9.07 10.09 -7.04
C LEU A 38 -7.78 10.74 -6.51
N GLU A 39 -7.85 11.93 -5.91
CA GLU A 39 -6.70 12.58 -5.26
C GLU A 39 -6.13 11.71 -4.12
N VAL A 40 -7.01 11.07 -3.33
CA VAL A 40 -6.57 10.15 -2.27
C VAL A 40 -5.87 8.92 -2.85
N VAL A 41 -6.41 8.32 -3.92
CA VAL A 41 -5.77 7.16 -4.59
C VAL A 41 -4.41 7.54 -5.16
N GLU A 42 -4.25 8.72 -5.73
CA GLU A 42 -2.98 9.22 -6.21
C GLU A 42 -1.96 9.36 -5.07
N THR A 43 -2.36 9.95 -3.95
CA THR A 43 -1.54 10.02 -2.73
C THR A 43 -1.15 8.63 -2.20
N ILE A 44 -2.07 7.65 -2.26
CA ILE A 44 -1.80 6.26 -1.90
C ILE A 44 -0.76 5.65 -2.85
N SER A 45 -0.88 5.88 -4.15
CA SER A 45 0.10 5.40 -5.15
C SER A 45 1.49 5.97 -4.87
N GLU A 46 1.61 7.26 -4.62
CA GLU A 46 2.87 7.90 -4.26
C GLU A 46 3.49 7.27 -3.00
N LYS A 47 2.70 7.04 -1.94
CA LYS A 47 3.16 6.37 -0.73
C LYS A 47 3.68 4.95 -1.01
N LEU A 48 3.03 4.22 -1.92
CA LEU A 48 3.45 2.87 -2.30
C LEU A 48 4.76 2.89 -3.11
N ASP A 49 4.95 3.87 -3.97
CA ASP A 49 6.19 4.03 -4.74
C ASP A 49 7.41 4.31 -3.84
N GLU A 50 7.19 4.89 -2.65
CA GLU A 50 8.23 5.13 -1.65
C GLU A 50 8.57 3.90 -0.79
N PHE A 51 7.90 2.76 -0.96
CA PHE A 51 8.20 1.56 -0.17
C PHE A 51 9.62 1.07 -0.44
N PRO A 52 10.45 0.87 0.61
CA PRO A 52 11.84 0.48 0.47
C PRO A 52 11.98 -1.01 0.16
N MET A 53 11.41 -1.47 -0.98
CA MET A 53 11.29 -2.90 -1.31
C MET A 53 12.63 -3.61 -1.38
N ASP A 54 13.68 -2.97 -1.91
CA ASP A 54 15.02 -3.55 -1.95
C ASP A 54 15.59 -3.74 -0.53
N SER A 55 15.39 -2.77 0.36
CA SER A 55 15.82 -2.89 1.76
C SER A 55 15.05 -4.00 2.48
N ILE A 56 13.75 -4.13 2.23
CA ILE A 56 12.91 -5.18 2.79
C ILE A 56 13.39 -6.55 2.32
N ALA A 57 13.64 -6.73 1.03
CA ALA A 57 14.12 -7.98 0.46
C ALA A 57 15.47 -8.37 1.06
N ASN A 58 16.45 -7.48 1.10
CA ASN A 58 17.76 -7.71 1.69
C ASN A 58 17.67 -8.12 3.17
N VAL A 59 16.80 -7.46 3.94
CA VAL A 59 16.57 -7.81 5.35
C VAL A 59 15.89 -9.18 5.48
N GLN A 60 14.88 -9.47 4.67
CA GLN A 60 14.20 -10.77 4.67
C GLN A 60 15.16 -11.92 4.37
N ASP A 61 16.04 -11.76 3.38
CA ASP A 61 17.02 -12.77 3.00
C ASP A 61 18.01 -13.05 4.12
N ARG A 62 18.59 -12.02 4.74
CA ARG A 62 19.54 -12.21 5.84
C ARG A 62 18.88 -12.77 7.10
N LEU A 63 17.62 -12.37 7.41
CA LEU A 63 16.86 -12.94 8.52
C LEU A 63 16.53 -14.42 8.29
N SER A 64 16.25 -14.81 7.03
CA SER A 64 16.04 -16.21 6.66
C SER A 64 17.31 -17.02 6.82
N ALA A 65 18.42 -16.54 6.27
CA ALA A 65 19.73 -17.17 6.41
C ALA A 65 20.16 -17.35 7.88
N ALA A 66 19.94 -16.32 8.71
CA ALA A 66 20.25 -16.41 10.14
C ALA A 66 19.38 -17.46 10.86
N LYS A 67 18.12 -17.62 10.51
CA LYS A 67 17.26 -18.69 11.06
C LYS A 67 17.69 -20.07 10.66
N ASP A 68 18.11 -20.23 9.41
CA ASP A 68 18.62 -21.51 8.91
C ASP A 68 19.94 -21.87 9.59
N ASP A 69 20.82 -20.91 9.80
CA ASP A 69 22.06 -21.08 10.59
C ASP A 69 21.76 -21.52 12.03
N ILE A 70 20.82 -20.84 12.73
CA ILE A 70 20.43 -21.19 14.10
C ILE A 70 19.86 -22.61 14.15
N ARG A 71 19.02 -22.97 13.19
CA ARG A 71 18.45 -24.32 13.11
C ARG A 71 19.52 -25.37 12.91
N TRP A 72 20.42 -25.15 11.95
CA TRP A 72 21.51 -26.06 11.64
C TRP A 72 22.45 -26.22 12.85
N LEU A 73 22.87 -25.12 13.48
CA LEU A 73 23.74 -25.15 14.66
C LEU A 73 23.09 -25.90 15.83
N GLY A 74 21.83 -25.65 16.12
CA GLY A 74 21.15 -26.24 17.28
C GLY A 74 20.71 -27.69 17.08
N ILE A 75 20.28 -28.06 15.87
CA ILE A 75 19.68 -29.39 15.60
C ILE A 75 20.74 -30.31 14.98
N ASP A 76 21.36 -29.89 13.88
CA ASP A 76 22.23 -30.77 13.08
C ASP A 76 23.67 -30.84 13.62
N SER A 77 24.12 -29.74 14.23
CA SER A 77 25.49 -29.59 14.74
C SER A 77 25.62 -29.73 16.24
N ASN A 78 24.50 -29.91 16.96
CA ASN A 78 24.45 -30.07 18.43
C ASN A 78 25.13 -28.93 19.21
N VAL A 79 25.21 -27.73 18.65
CA VAL A 79 25.72 -26.55 19.37
C VAL A 79 24.67 -26.07 20.37
N VAL A 80 25.09 -25.85 21.62
CA VAL A 80 24.20 -25.45 22.70
C VAL A 80 23.96 -23.94 22.68
N PHE A 81 22.70 -23.53 22.55
CA PHE A 81 22.26 -22.17 22.80
C PHE A 81 21.87 -21.99 24.27
N VAL A 82 22.51 -21.06 24.95
CA VAL A 82 22.23 -20.77 26.36
C VAL A 82 21.12 -19.73 26.53
N ARG A 83 20.60 -19.59 27.75
CA ARG A 83 19.49 -18.65 28.05
C ARG A 83 19.78 -17.20 27.62
N ALA A 84 21.04 -16.78 27.66
CA ALA A 84 21.42 -15.43 27.23
C ALA A 84 21.22 -15.23 25.72
N ASP A 85 21.43 -16.28 24.91
CA ASP A 85 21.28 -16.26 23.44
C ASP A 85 19.81 -16.08 23.03
N VAL A 86 18.88 -16.54 23.87
CA VAL A 86 17.43 -16.46 23.60
C VAL A 86 16.97 -15.01 23.35
N LYS A 87 17.47 -14.04 24.12
CA LYS A 87 17.12 -12.63 23.98
C LYS A 87 17.54 -12.06 22.61
N VAL A 88 18.68 -12.51 22.11
CA VAL A 88 19.19 -12.13 20.78
C VAL A 88 18.30 -12.73 19.70
N ILE A 89 17.95 -14.01 19.83
CA ILE A 89 17.08 -14.74 18.89
C ILE A 89 15.65 -14.17 18.88
N GLU A 90 15.15 -13.68 20.02
CA GLU A 90 13.85 -12.97 20.09
C GLU A 90 13.84 -11.71 19.24
N GLY A 91 14.94 -10.95 19.15
CA GLY A 91 15.09 -9.78 18.27
C GLY A 91 14.92 -10.16 16.80
N LEU A 92 15.61 -11.24 16.37
CA LEU A 92 15.46 -11.81 15.02
C LEU A 92 14.00 -12.20 14.72
N SER A 93 13.36 -12.87 15.66
CA SER A 93 11.96 -13.31 15.50
C SER A 93 11.00 -12.14 15.39
N LYS A 94 11.24 -11.04 16.11
CA LYS A 94 10.44 -9.82 16.08
C LYS A 94 10.53 -9.15 14.70
N ALA A 95 11.74 -8.90 14.20
CA ALA A 95 11.96 -8.31 12.88
C ALA A 95 11.30 -9.15 11.78
N SER A 96 11.57 -10.46 11.80
CA SER A 96 11.01 -11.39 10.84
C SER A 96 9.47 -11.43 10.84
N ARG A 97 8.83 -11.35 11.99
CA ARG A 97 7.36 -11.36 12.09
C ARG A 97 6.73 -10.13 11.43
N PHE A 98 7.32 -8.95 11.60
CA PHE A 98 6.80 -7.72 11.00
C PHE A 98 7.00 -7.67 9.49
N LEU A 99 8.11 -8.23 8.98
CA LEU A 99 8.46 -8.19 7.57
C LEU A 99 7.97 -9.40 6.77
N LYS A 100 7.52 -10.48 7.42
CA LYS A 100 7.21 -11.77 6.79
C LYS A 100 6.41 -11.65 5.49
N ASP A 101 5.34 -10.86 5.51
CA ASP A 101 4.40 -10.76 4.39
C ASP A 101 4.51 -9.40 3.66
N ALA A 102 5.58 -8.64 3.88
CA ALA A 102 5.72 -7.28 3.35
C ALA A 102 5.61 -7.24 1.81
N SER A 103 6.31 -8.13 1.11
CA SER A 103 6.30 -8.16 -0.36
C SER A 103 4.94 -8.55 -0.93
N SER A 104 4.25 -9.52 -0.34
CA SER A 104 2.91 -9.93 -0.79
C SER A 104 1.85 -8.88 -0.49
N ARG A 105 1.95 -8.21 0.68
CA ARG A 105 1.08 -7.06 1.01
C ARG A 105 1.28 -5.92 0.04
N TYR A 106 2.53 -5.53 -0.23
CA TYR A 106 2.83 -4.49 -1.20
C TYR A 106 2.18 -4.76 -2.56
N LYS A 107 2.38 -5.97 -3.10
CA LYS A 107 1.77 -6.39 -4.36
C LYS A 107 0.24 -6.34 -4.32
N GLY A 108 -0.37 -6.77 -3.23
CA GLY A 108 -1.81 -6.70 -3.03
C GLY A 108 -2.33 -5.27 -3.00
N LEU A 109 -1.64 -4.37 -2.29
CA LEU A 109 -1.99 -2.95 -2.20
C LEU A 109 -1.86 -2.24 -3.55
N MET A 110 -0.80 -2.51 -4.32
CA MET A 110 -0.65 -1.99 -5.69
C MET A 110 -1.81 -2.39 -6.59
N ASN A 111 -2.15 -3.67 -6.63
CA ASN A 111 -3.25 -4.18 -7.44
C ASN A 111 -4.60 -3.54 -7.04
N GLU A 112 -4.84 -3.36 -5.74
CA GLU A 112 -6.07 -2.75 -5.24
C GLU A 112 -6.11 -1.24 -5.54
N THR A 113 -4.96 -0.55 -5.49
CA THR A 113 -4.85 0.86 -5.89
C THR A 113 -5.22 1.04 -7.37
N GLU A 114 -4.68 0.21 -8.26
CA GLU A 114 -5.02 0.22 -9.68
C GLU A 114 -6.51 -0.07 -9.91
N ARG A 115 -7.08 -1.03 -9.17
CA ARG A 115 -8.50 -1.35 -9.24
C ARG A 115 -9.37 -0.16 -8.85
N CYS A 116 -9.10 0.45 -7.69
CA CYS A 116 -9.85 1.62 -7.20
C CYS A 116 -9.75 2.77 -8.19
N GLN A 117 -8.55 3.07 -8.66
CA GLN A 117 -8.33 4.14 -9.64
C GLN A 117 -9.16 3.93 -10.91
N LYS A 118 -9.13 2.73 -11.46
CA LYS A 118 -9.88 2.38 -12.67
C LYS A 118 -11.39 2.51 -12.47
N GLN A 119 -11.92 2.05 -11.33
CA GLN A 119 -13.34 2.12 -11.04
C GLN A 119 -13.82 3.58 -10.86
N LEU A 120 -13.04 4.40 -10.14
CA LEU A 120 -13.36 5.81 -9.96
C LEU A 120 -13.34 6.58 -11.30
N TYR A 121 -12.36 6.32 -12.16
CA TYR A 121 -12.33 6.93 -13.52
C TYR A 121 -13.52 6.50 -14.36
N SER A 122 -13.90 5.21 -14.32
CA SER A 122 -15.06 4.72 -15.07
C SER A 122 -16.36 5.35 -14.59
N LEU A 123 -16.56 5.51 -13.28
CA LEU A 123 -17.73 6.20 -12.73
C LEU A 123 -17.76 7.69 -13.11
N ARG A 124 -16.61 8.36 -13.10
CA ARG A 124 -16.50 9.75 -13.54
C ARG A 124 -16.85 9.89 -15.02
N GLU A 125 -16.34 9.00 -15.87
CA GLU A 125 -16.63 8.98 -17.30
C GLU A 125 -18.13 8.78 -17.57
N VAL A 126 -18.79 7.88 -16.83
CA VAL A 126 -20.24 7.66 -16.92
C VAL A 126 -21.01 8.95 -16.60
N ILE A 127 -20.62 9.69 -15.57
CA ILE A 127 -21.26 10.96 -15.20
C ILE A 127 -21.01 12.02 -16.29
N GLU A 128 -19.81 12.14 -16.80
CA GLU A 128 -19.41 13.12 -17.83
C GLU A 128 -20.10 12.87 -19.19
N THR A 129 -20.23 11.61 -19.56
CA THR A 129 -20.85 11.22 -20.87
C THR A 129 -22.35 11.07 -20.80
N GLY A 130 -22.94 10.95 -19.61
CA GLY A 130 -24.36 10.63 -19.45
C GLY A 130 -24.73 9.24 -19.98
N ALA A 131 -23.81 8.29 -19.91
CA ALA A 131 -24.07 6.91 -20.33
C ALA A 131 -25.20 6.31 -19.48
N ASN A 132 -26.19 5.69 -20.14
CA ASN A 132 -27.38 5.13 -19.52
C ASN A 132 -27.40 3.60 -19.46
N ARG A 133 -26.34 2.95 -19.95
CA ARG A 133 -26.14 1.48 -19.89
C ARG A 133 -24.68 1.16 -19.63
N ASP A 134 -24.47 0.13 -18.84
CA ASP A 134 -23.13 -0.43 -18.61
C ASP A 134 -22.72 -1.43 -19.70
N ALA A 135 -21.53 -2.01 -19.55
CA ALA A 135 -20.99 -2.99 -20.51
C ALA A 135 -21.80 -4.30 -20.59
N LEU A 136 -22.62 -4.59 -19.59
CA LEU A 136 -23.52 -5.77 -19.56
C LEU A 136 -24.90 -5.43 -20.11
N GLY A 137 -25.18 -4.14 -20.39
CA GLY A 137 -26.47 -3.64 -20.88
C GLY A 137 -27.44 -3.26 -19.78
N ASP A 138 -27.03 -3.29 -18.51
CA ASP A 138 -27.82 -2.85 -17.38
C ASP A 138 -28.01 -1.33 -17.37
N THR A 139 -29.15 -0.88 -16.84
CA THR A 139 -29.46 0.55 -16.80
C THR A 139 -28.61 1.26 -15.75
N ILE A 140 -27.96 2.34 -16.16
CA ILE A 140 -27.26 3.28 -15.30
C ILE A 140 -28.21 4.45 -15.03
N ASP A 141 -28.64 4.59 -13.79
CA ASP A 141 -29.42 5.73 -13.28
C ASP A 141 -28.67 6.44 -12.15
N ASP A 142 -29.26 7.50 -11.61
CA ASP A 142 -28.65 8.27 -10.53
C ASP A 142 -28.44 7.42 -9.27
N GLU A 143 -29.33 6.46 -8.98
CA GLU A 143 -29.22 5.58 -7.83
C GLU A 143 -28.02 4.62 -8.00
N TYR A 144 -27.85 4.05 -9.20
CA TYR A 144 -26.69 3.24 -9.56
C TYR A 144 -25.38 4.01 -9.33
N ILE A 145 -25.32 5.26 -9.87
CA ILE A 145 -24.11 6.10 -9.77
C ILE A 145 -23.79 6.40 -8.29
N VAL A 146 -24.75 6.88 -7.53
CA VAL A 146 -24.56 7.26 -6.11
C VAL A 146 -24.13 6.04 -5.28
N LYS A 147 -24.77 4.89 -5.49
CA LYS A 147 -24.45 3.65 -4.78
C LYS A 147 -23.02 3.17 -5.07
N ASN A 148 -22.64 3.10 -6.36
CA ASN A 148 -21.31 2.62 -6.74
C ASN A 148 -20.21 3.62 -6.36
N ALA A 149 -20.44 4.92 -6.51
CA ALA A 149 -19.51 5.95 -6.03
C ALA A 149 -19.24 5.81 -4.53
N ARG A 150 -20.27 5.61 -3.72
CA ARG A 150 -20.11 5.41 -2.27
C ARG A 150 -19.26 4.16 -1.96
N LEU A 151 -19.51 3.04 -2.63
CA LEU A 151 -18.76 1.81 -2.44
C LEU A 151 -17.28 1.98 -2.78
N GLU A 152 -16.97 2.64 -3.89
CA GLU A 152 -15.58 2.87 -4.27
C GLU A 152 -14.87 3.88 -3.37
N ILE A 153 -15.56 4.93 -2.89
CA ILE A 153 -15.02 5.88 -1.91
C ILE A 153 -14.71 5.17 -0.57
N GLU A 154 -15.60 4.28 -0.09
CA GLU A 154 -15.37 3.46 1.10
C GLU A 154 -14.18 2.49 0.90
N ALA A 155 -14.05 1.90 -0.29
CA ALA A 155 -12.91 1.05 -0.63
C ALA A 155 -11.58 1.81 -0.61
N VAL A 156 -11.54 3.03 -1.15
CA VAL A 156 -10.37 3.91 -1.10
C VAL A 156 -9.97 4.27 0.33
N ALA A 157 -10.95 4.59 1.18
CA ALA A 157 -10.68 4.89 2.59
C ALA A 157 -10.04 3.67 3.30
N THR A 158 -10.61 2.48 3.10
CA THR A 158 -10.06 1.22 3.64
C THR A 158 -8.66 0.94 3.11
N LEU A 159 -8.44 1.16 1.82
CA LEU A 159 -7.11 1.00 1.20
C LEU A 159 -6.08 1.93 1.84
N GLY A 160 -6.43 3.18 2.11
CA GLY A 160 -5.57 4.15 2.80
C GLY A 160 -5.13 3.64 4.19
N GLU A 161 -6.07 3.13 4.98
CA GLU A 161 -5.78 2.55 6.30
C GLU A 161 -4.83 1.33 6.20
N LEU A 162 -5.04 0.45 5.21
CA LEU A 162 -4.18 -0.71 4.99
C LEU A 162 -2.76 -0.33 4.56
N VAL A 163 -2.62 0.72 3.75
CA VAL A 163 -1.32 1.26 3.35
C VAL A 163 -0.58 1.83 4.55
N ASP A 164 -1.24 2.67 5.36
CA ASP A 164 -0.64 3.28 6.55
C ASP A 164 -0.21 2.21 7.58
N GLU A 165 -1.03 1.16 7.79
CA GLU A 165 -0.66 0.04 8.65
C GLU A 165 0.52 -0.76 8.09
N SER A 166 0.58 -0.96 6.77
CA SER A 166 1.70 -1.65 6.13
C SER A 166 3.01 -0.87 6.28
N ILE A 167 2.98 0.46 6.11
CA ILE A 167 4.12 1.35 6.36
C ILE A 167 4.59 1.20 7.81
N ARG A 168 3.65 1.23 8.76
CA ARG A 168 3.94 1.09 10.19
C ARG A 168 4.64 -0.23 10.49
N LEU A 169 4.13 -1.35 9.96
CA LEU A 169 4.71 -2.68 10.18
C LEU A 169 6.10 -2.81 9.56
N ILE A 170 6.30 -2.31 8.34
CA ILE A 170 7.61 -2.29 7.67
C ILE A 170 8.62 -1.50 8.51
N ARG A 171 8.28 -0.31 8.95
CA ARG A 171 9.12 0.51 9.81
C ARG A 171 9.54 -0.25 11.08
N LEU A 172 8.57 -0.83 11.80
CA LEU A 172 8.84 -1.61 13.00
C LEU A 172 9.76 -2.81 12.75
N GLY A 173 9.63 -3.44 11.58
CA GLY A 173 10.48 -4.55 11.18
C GLY A 173 11.90 -4.13 10.87
N LEU A 174 12.08 -3.06 10.11
CA LEU A 174 13.40 -2.50 9.78
C LEU A 174 14.10 -1.93 11.01
N GLU A 175 13.38 -1.25 11.91
CA GLU A 175 13.92 -0.77 13.19
C GLU A 175 14.36 -1.93 14.09
N ALA A 176 13.54 -2.99 14.20
CA ALA A 176 13.89 -4.15 15.00
C ALA A 176 15.11 -4.90 14.46
N ASP A 177 15.23 -4.99 13.13
CA ASP A 177 16.39 -5.55 12.46
C ASP A 177 17.64 -4.69 12.69
N SER A 178 17.58 -3.40 12.43
CA SER A 178 18.71 -2.49 12.63
C SER A 178 19.22 -2.49 14.07
N ALA A 179 18.32 -2.57 15.06
CA ALA A 179 18.69 -2.60 16.47
C ALA A 179 19.27 -3.94 16.93
N GLY A 180 18.94 -5.05 16.26
CA GLY A 180 19.28 -6.40 16.71
C GLY A 180 20.34 -7.11 15.87
N TRP A 181 20.59 -6.67 14.64
CA TRP A 181 21.39 -7.43 13.67
C TRP A 181 22.82 -7.70 14.13
N GLU A 182 23.54 -6.70 14.65
CA GLU A 182 24.93 -6.87 15.12
C GLU A 182 25.05 -7.93 16.19
N ALA A 183 24.11 -8.00 17.12
CA ALA A 183 24.10 -9.01 18.17
C ALA A 183 23.84 -10.42 17.62
N ILE A 184 22.96 -10.53 16.60
CA ILE A 184 22.67 -11.80 15.92
C ILE A 184 23.87 -12.30 15.14
N ASP A 185 24.50 -11.43 14.36
CA ASP A 185 25.69 -11.78 13.56
C ASP A 185 26.85 -12.23 14.45
N SER A 186 27.10 -11.49 15.55
CA SER A 186 28.10 -11.83 16.55
C SER A 186 27.81 -13.19 17.22
N LEU A 187 26.54 -13.47 17.56
CA LEU A 187 26.12 -14.75 18.12
C LEU A 187 26.38 -15.90 17.15
N LEU A 188 25.98 -15.74 15.90
CA LEU A 188 26.17 -16.76 14.84
C LEU A 188 27.65 -17.04 14.60
N MET A 189 28.47 -16.00 14.52
CA MET A 189 29.95 -16.15 14.39
C MET A 189 30.54 -16.93 15.57
N ALA A 190 30.16 -16.61 16.80
CA ALA A 190 30.62 -17.31 18.00
C ALA A 190 30.21 -18.78 17.98
N LYS A 191 28.96 -19.10 17.65
CA LYS A 191 28.42 -20.45 17.62
C LYS A 191 29.01 -21.30 16.48
N LYS A 192 29.22 -20.73 15.29
CA LYS A 192 29.96 -21.37 14.19
C LYS A 192 31.42 -21.70 14.60
N GLY A 193 32.05 -20.79 15.35
CA GLY A 193 33.40 -21.03 15.90
C GLY A 193 33.43 -22.12 16.97
N GLU A 194 32.40 -22.25 17.81
CA GLU A 194 32.24 -23.36 18.76
C GLU A 194 32.16 -24.72 18.04
N TRP A 195 31.33 -24.79 17.01
CA TRP A 195 31.18 -25.97 16.18
C TRP A 195 32.50 -26.38 15.49
N ALA A 196 33.18 -25.43 14.85
CA ALA A 196 34.42 -25.69 14.14
C ALA A 196 35.51 -26.27 15.08
N ARG A 197 35.62 -25.76 16.32
CA ARG A 197 36.57 -26.30 17.32
C ARG A 197 36.19 -27.71 17.77
N GLY A 198 34.89 -28.00 17.92
CA GLY A 198 34.41 -29.34 18.28
C GLY A 198 34.73 -30.39 17.21
N VAL A 199 34.61 -30.04 15.93
CA VAL A 199 34.96 -30.93 14.81
C VAL A 199 36.45 -31.19 14.76
N SER A 200 37.30 -30.16 14.90
CA SER A 200 38.78 -30.31 14.87
C SER A 200 39.33 -31.13 16.05
N GLY A 201 38.67 -31.04 17.23
CA GLY A 201 39.04 -31.84 18.40
C GLY A 201 38.79 -33.35 18.23
N ASN A 202 37.70 -33.72 17.53
CA ASN A 202 37.36 -35.13 17.28
C ASN A 202 38.22 -35.81 16.22
N GLU A 203 38.82 -35.07 15.31
CA GLU A 203 39.75 -35.65 14.30
C GLU A 203 41.12 -36.00 14.90
N THR A 204 41.59 -35.27 15.89
CA THR A 204 42.84 -35.54 16.60
C THR A 204 42.75 -36.75 17.53
N GLU A 205 41.59 -37.09 18.09
CA GLU A 205 41.41 -38.31 18.93
C GLU A 205 41.24 -39.59 18.12
N LYS A 206 40.86 -39.54 16.84
CA LYS A 206 40.74 -40.74 15.99
C LYS A 206 42.02 -41.12 15.24
N GLY A 207 43.06 -40.34 15.35
CA GLY A 207 44.34 -40.55 14.69
C GLY A 207 45.43 -41.15 15.55
N LEU A 208 45.11 -41.60 16.78
CA LEU A 208 46.02 -42.37 17.68
C LEU A 208 45.52 -43.80 17.84
#